data_2a3e4b727104ad263bd49f985cfaef15
#
_entry.id   2a3e4b727104ad263bd49f985cfaef15
#
_cell.length_a   1.000
_cell.length_b   1.000
_cell.length_c   1.000
_cell.angle_alpha   90.00
_cell.angle_beta   90.00
_cell.angle_gamma   90.00
#
_symmetry.space_group_name_H-M   'P 1'
#
loop_
_entity.id
_entity.type
_entity.pdbx_description
1 polymer ?
#
loop_
_entity_poly.entity_id
_entity_poly.type
_entity_poly.pdbx_seq_one_letter_code
_entity_poly.pdbx_strand_id
1 'polypeptide(L)'
;DQSLKDYGFGGGWGIAISESCENKERAFEFLDWMASDEAQVLLNWGIEGEHYTIEDGKRVVLPEVQEQKNTDPDFGKKTGIGAYVYPFPQRGVGAVDSTGNSYTTTTIESVVANYNDAQKETLAGYGIDNFTEMFPSSEELGISKHGQVWQYTIPSDSDISIIQQKCDDYIQQAITQAILGKPADFDKAWDEIQKTLVSYGVDTLNEEMTALTKERLELWNE
;
A
#
# COMPACT_ATOMS: atom_id res chain seq x y z
N ASP A 1 6.90 4.15 -15.23
CA ASP A 1 7.33 5.33 -14.47
C ASP A 1 7.19 5.07 -12.99
N GLN A 2 8.34 5.00 -12.31
CA GLN A 2 8.37 4.99 -10.86
C GLN A 2 8.36 6.45 -10.39
N SER A 3 7.24 6.90 -9.89
CA SER A 3 7.14 8.19 -9.21
C SER A 3 6.79 7.92 -7.76
N LEU A 4 7.58 8.43 -6.83
CA LEU A 4 7.12 8.62 -5.48
C LEU A 4 6.06 9.71 -5.50
N LYS A 5 4.86 9.31 -5.12
CA LYS A 5 3.76 10.24 -4.98
C LYS A 5 3.73 10.68 -3.52
N ASP A 6 3.92 11.96 -3.30
CA ASP A 6 3.40 12.54 -2.07
C ASP A 6 1.89 12.50 -2.20
N TYR A 7 1.31 11.62 -1.44
CA TYR A 7 -0.13 11.43 -1.47
C TYR A 7 -0.87 12.54 -0.71
N GLY A 8 -0.14 13.44 -0.03
CA GLY A 8 -0.79 14.42 0.83
C GLY A 8 -1.80 13.71 1.75
N PHE A 9 -3.01 14.21 1.81
CA PHE A 9 -4.14 13.55 2.45
C PHE A 9 -4.74 12.50 1.50
N GLY A 10 -4.14 11.30 1.44
CA GLY A 10 -4.65 10.20 0.63
C GLY A 10 -5.86 9.54 1.27
N GLY A 11 -7.05 9.85 0.80
CA GLY A 11 -8.32 9.32 1.30
C GLY A 11 -8.74 7.97 0.71
N GLY A 12 -7.82 7.07 0.35
CA GLY A 12 -8.17 5.77 -0.23
C GLY A 12 -8.64 4.73 0.76
N TRP A 13 -8.30 4.89 2.04
CA TRP A 13 -8.64 3.96 3.12
C TRP A 13 -9.01 4.77 4.35
N GLY A 14 -10.01 4.31 5.09
CA GLY A 14 -10.43 5.00 6.29
C GLY A 14 -11.25 4.12 7.20
N ILE A 15 -11.25 4.48 8.49
CA ILE A 15 -12.16 3.95 9.49
C ILE A 15 -13.20 5.02 9.73
N ALA A 16 -14.48 4.64 9.67
CA ALA A 16 -15.59 5.54 9.97
C ALA A 16 -16.28 5.11 11.26
N ILE A 17 -16.65 6.09 12.08
CA ILE A 17 -17.51 5.87 13.24
C ILE A 17 -18.95 6.10 12.79
N SER A 18 -19.79 5.06 12.88
CA SER A 18 -21.18 5.15 12.42
C SER A 18 -22.02 6.10 13.29
N GLU A 19 -23.12 6.61 12.69
CA GLU A 19 -24.09 7.45 13.41
C GLU A 19 -24.70 6.72 14.62
N SER A 20 -24.87 5.40 14.52
CA SER A 20 -25.41 4.55 15.59
C SER A 20 -24.43 4.23 16.72
N CYS A 21 -23.18 4.68 16.67
CA CYS A 21 -22.23 4.49 17.74
C CYS A 21 -22.66 5.26 18.98
N GLU A 22 -22.89 4.59 20.11
CA GLU A 22 -23.36 5.20 21.35
C GLU A 22 -22.30 6.11 22.00
N ASN A 23 -21.00 5.78 21.85
CA ASN A 23 -19.90 6.55 22.43
C ASN A 23 -18.85 6.91 21.37
N LYS A 24 -19.19 7.91 20.55
CA LYS A 24 -18.35 8.35 19.43
C LYS A 24 -17.03 8.95 19.91
N GLU A 25 -17.03 9.68 21.01
CA GLU A 25 -15.83 10.28 21.60
C GLU A 25 -14.83 9.19 22.00
N ARG A 26 -15.30 8.18 22.73
CA ARG A 26 -14.45 7.07 23.15
C ARG A 26 -13.91 6.24 21.97
N ALA A 27 -14.73 6.06 20.95
CA ALA A 27 -14.30 5.40 19.73
C ALA A 27 -13.20 6.20 19.01
N PHE A 28 -13.34 7.53 18.97
CA PHE A 28 -12.34 8.41 18.37
C PHE A 28 -11.03 8.42 19.20
N GLU A 29 -11.12 8.54 20.52
CA GLU A 29 -9.96 8.45 21.43
C GLU A 29 -9.19 7.11 21.23
N PHE A 30 -9.91 6.01 21.02
CA PHE A 30 -9.28 4.72 20.73
C PHE A 30 -8.53 4.75 19.38
N LEU A 31 -9.12 5.32 18.33
CA LEU A 31 -8.46 5.44 17.03
C LEU A 31 -7.25 6.36 17.09
N ASP A 32 -7.33 7.46 17.84
CA ASP A 32 -6.21 8.38 18.06
C ASP A 32 -5.08 7.70 18.82
N TRP A 33 -5.41 6.98 19.92
CA TRP A 33 -4.42 6.17 20.64
C TRP A 33 -3.76 5.13 19.75
N MET A 34 -4.51 4.45 18.87
CA MET A 34 -3.96 3.47 17.93
C MET A 34 -2.92 4.08 16.96
N ALA A 35 -2.94 5.39 16.73
CA ALA A 35 -1.95 6.10 15.93
C ALA A 35 -0.69 6.51 16.74
N SER A 36 -0.73 6.41 18.07
CA SER A 36 0.38 6.80 18.96
C SER A 36 1.58 5.87 18.85
N ASP A 37 2.76 6.37 19.23
CA ASP A 37 3.98 5.54 19.34
C ASP A 37 3.78 4.34 20.27
N GLU A 38 3.11 4.55 21.42
CA GLU A 38 2.82 3.50 22.39
C GLU A 38 2.05 2.34 21.76
N ALA A 39 0.92 2.63 21.10
CA ALA A 39 0.09 1.62 20.46
C ALA A 39 0.82 0.92 19.31
N GLN A 40 1.55 1.69 18.50
CA GLN A 40 2.30 1.15 17.36
C GLN A 40 3.42 0.22 17.81
N VAL A 41 4.12 0.56 18.90
CA VAL A 41 5.14 -0.31 19.49
C VAL A 41 4.48 -1.55 20.11
N LEU A 42 3.41 -1.40 20.86
CA LEU A 42 2.67 -2.53 21.45
C LEU A 42 2.22 -3.53 20.37
N LEU A 43 1.65 -3.03 19.27
CA LEU A 43 1.14 -3.88 18.18
C LEU A 43 2.24 -4.62 17.41
N ASN A 44 3.42 -4.02 17.26
CA ASN A 44 4.48 -4.56 16.43
C ASN A 44 5.58 -5.28 17.22
N TRP A 45 5.90 -4.78 18.42
CA TRP A 45 6.96 -5.31 19.27
C TRP A 45 6.43 -6.11 20.46
N GLY A 46 5.22 -5.80 20.93
CA GLY A 46 4.66 -6.38 22.13
C GLY A 46 5.07 -5.64 23.41
N ILE A 47 5.34 -6.36 24.48
CA ILE A 47 5.59 -5.85 25.83
C ILE A 47 7.09 -5.94 26.11
N GLU A 48 7.69 -4.84 26.59
CA GLU A 48 9.09 -4.80 27.03
C GLU A 48 9.33 -5.76 28.18
N GLY A 49 10.43 -6.51 28.12
CA GLY A 49 10.79 -7.53 29.10
C GLY A 49 10.12 -8.89 28.86
N GLU A 50 9.05 -8.96 28.04
CA GLU A 50 8.39 -10.21 27.68
C GLU A 50 8.66 -10.61 26.22
N HIS A 51 8.68 -9.63 25.31
CA HIS A 51 8.79 -9.87 23.87
C HIS A 51 10.02 -9.21 23.27
N TYR A 52 10.45 -8.09 23.81
CA TYR A 52 11.65 -7.38 23.41
C TYR A 52 12.34 -6.75 24.62
N THR A 53 13.57 -6.32 24.42
CA THR A 53 14.36 -5.53 25.38
C THR A 53 14.97 -4.31 24.71
N ILE A 54 15.55 -3.40 25.51
CA ILE A 54 16.33 -2.26 25.02
C ILE A 54 17.81 -2.52 25.29
N GLU A 55 18.60 -2.60 24.21
CA GLU A 55 20.05 -2.74 24.27
C GLU A 55 20.69 -1.55 23.56
N ASP A 56 21.56 -0.81 24.26
CA ASP A 56 22.20 0.40 23.74
C ASP A 56 21.22 1.41 23.08
N GLY A 57 20.03 1.54 23.69
CA GLY A 57 18.96 2.41 23.20
C GLY A 57 18.15 1.87 22.02
N LYS A 58 18.42 0.65 21.56
CA LYS A 58 17.70 -0.01 20.46
C LYS A 58 16.80 -1.12 20.96
N ARG A 59 15.61 -1.25 20.36
CA ARG A 59 14.74 -2.41 20.59
C ARG A 59 15.32 -3.66 19.95
N VAL A 60 15.40 -4.73 20.73
CA VAL A 60 15.88 -6.04 20.29
C VAL A 60 14.85 -7.08 20.68
N VAL A 61 14.37 -7.86 19.70
CA VAL A 61 13.45 -8.99 19.97
C VAL A 61 14.20 -10.03 20.79
N LEU A 62 13.57 -10.54 21.84
CA LEU A 62 14.17 -11.61 22.65
C LEU A 62 14.39 -12.87 21.80
N PRO A 63 15.53 -13.59 21.99
CA PRO A 63 15.88 -14.75 21.16
C PRO A 63 14.80 -15.83 21.14
N GLU A 64 14.20 -16.12 22.30
CA GLU A 64 13.10 -17.08 22.45
C GLU A 64 11.81 -16.65 21.73
N VAL A 65 11.54 -15.35 21.68
CA VAL A 65 10.42 -14.78 20.93
C VAL A 65 10.68 -14.86 19.43
N GLN A 66 11.90 -14.59 19.01
CA GLN A 66 12.30 -14.72 17.61
C GLN A 66 12.19 -16.19 17.13
N GLU A 67 12.60 -17.15 17.96
CA GLU A 67 12.44 -18.57 17.67
C GLU A 67 10.97 -18.95 17.56
N GLN A 68 10.11 -18.49 18.48
CA GLN A 68 8.67 -18.71 18.42
C GLN A 68 8.04 -18.13 17.15
N LYS A 69 8.41 -16.90 16.77
CA LYS A 69 7.96 -16.28 15.51
C LYS A 69 8.31 -17.11 14.28
N ASN A 70 9.48 -17.74 14.27
CA ASN A 70 9.96 -18.52 13.14
C ASN A 70 9.35 -19.92 13.07
N THR A 71 8.93 -20.49 14.19
CA THR A 71 8.50 -21.89 14.30
C THR A 71 6.99 -22.06 14.52
N ASP A 72 6.31 -21.07 15.10
CA ASP A 72 4.89 -21.12 15.38
C ASP A 72 4.08 -20.24 14.40
N PRO A 73 3.36 -20.83 13.44
CA PRO A 73 2.55 -20.06 12.47
C PRO A 73 1.38 -19.32 13.12
N ASP A 74 1.01 -19.68 14.35
CA ASP A 74 -0.04 -19.01 15.12
C ASP A 74 0.48 -17.98 16.13
N PHE A 75 1.78 -17.68 16.11
CA PHE A 75 2.40 -16.72 17.03
C PHE A 75 1.63 -15.40 17.11
N GLY A 76 1.30 -14.77 15.98
CA GLY A 76 0.56 -13.51 15.96
C GLY A 76 -0.84 -13.62 16.57
N LYS A 77 -1.54 -14.73 16.37
CA LYS A 77 -2.86 -14.97 16.97
C LYS A 77 -2.78 -15.16 18.49
N LYS A 78 -1.72 -15.81 18.98
CA LYS A 78 -1.51 -16.09 20.40
C LYS A 78 -1.07 -14.86 21.18
N THR A 79 -0.24 -14.03 20.60
CA THR A 79 0.36 -12.85 21.25
C THR A 79 -0.31 -11.54 20.89
N GLY A 80 -0.99 -11.47 19.76
CA GLY A 80 -1.50 -10.23 19.17
C GLY A 80 -0.46 -9.45 18.34
N ILE A 81 0.84 -9.79 18.46
CA ILE A 81 1.92 -9.08 17.79
C ILE A 81 1.81 -9.24 16.27
N GLY A 82 1.73 -8.12 15.55
CA GLY A 82 1.57 -8.09 14.09
C GLY A 82 0.21 -8.53 13.56
N ALA A 83 -0.68 -9.05 14.42
CA ALA A 83 -1.98 -9.61 14.00
C ALA A 83 -3.08 -8.55 13.84
N TYR A 84 -3.04 -7.49 14.64
CA TYR A 84 -4.11 -6.49 14.73
C TYR A 84 -3.69 -5.10 14.25
N VAL A 85 -2.71 -5.03 13.38
CA VAL A 85 -2.25 -3.75 12.81
C VAL A 85 -3.27 -3.17 11.81
N TYR A 86 -3.94 -4.00 11.04
CA TYR A 86 -4.98 -3.57 10.12
C TYR A 86 -6.37 -3.67 10.80
N PRO A 87 -7.30 -2.71 10.60
CA PRO A 87 -7.29 -1.58 9.65
C PRO A 87 -6.74 -0.26 10.21
N PHE A 88 -6.07 -0.30 11.34
CA PHE A 88 -5.56 0.87 12.04
C PHE A 88 -4.37 1.52 11.31
N PRO A 89 -3.97 2.75 11.70
CA PRO A 89 -2.78 3.40 11.15
C PRO A 89 -1.56 2.48 11.25
N GLN A 90 -0.79 2.38 10.17
CA GLN A 90 0.40 1.53 10.11
C GLN A 90 1.62 2.37 9.74
N ARG A 91 2.72 2.10 10.43
CA ARG A 91 4.02 2.65 10.09
C ARG A 91 4.79 1.63 9.27
N GLY A 92 5.31 2.04 8.11
CA GLY A 92 6.05 1.15 7.22
C GLY A 92 7.44 0.78 7.75
N VAL A 93 8.07 -0.20 7.08
CA VAL A 93 9.49 -0.54 7.30
C VAL A 93 10.35 0.70 7.03
N GLY A 94 11.27 1.00 7.94
CA GLY A 94 12.12 2.19 7.88
C GLY A 94 11.56 3.43 8.59
N ALA A 95 10.26 3.44 8.95
CA ALA A 95 9.73 4.48 9.82
C ALA A 95 10.20 4.28 11.28
N VAL A 96 10.53 5.39 11.95
CA VAL A 96 11.02 5.40 13.32
C VAL A 96 10.11 6.21 14.23
N ASP A 97 10.03 5.82 15.48
CA ASP A 97 9.30 6.54 16.52
C ASP A 97 10.08 7.75 17.07
N SER A 98 9.53 8.43 18.05
CA SER A 98 10.15 9.59 18.71
C SER A 98 11.48 9.28 19.41
N THR A 99 11.79 8.00 19.68
CA THR A 99 13.07 7.55 20.26
C THR A 99 14.11 7.20 19.19
N GLY A 100 13.75 7.24 17.92
CA GLY A 100 14.59 6.83 16.79
C GLY A 100 14.62 5.32 16.56
N ASN A 101 13.79 4.54 17.24
CA ASN A 101 13.65 3.11 17.04
C ASN A 101 12.61 2.80 15.96
N SER A 102 12.84 1.74 15.17
CA SER A 102 11.89 1.28 14.18
C SER A 102 10.54 0.90 14.81
N TYR A 103 9.43 1.31 14.17
CA TYR A 103 8.09 0.87 14.58
C TYR A 103 7.85 -0.62 14.34
N THR A 104 8.55 -1.22 13.38
CA THR A 104 8.36 -2.63 13.04
C THR A 104 9.58 -3.46 13.45
N THR A 105 9.37 -4.73 13.75
CA THR A 105 10.46 -5.69 13.99
C THR A 105 11.23 -6.05 12.73
N THR A 106 10.69 -5.73 11.55
CA THR A 106 11.38 -5.87 10.27
C THR A 106 12.15 -4.59 9.99
N THR A 107 13.47 -4.64 10.12
CA THR A 107 14.39 -3.53 9.79
C THR A 107 15.23 -3.92 8.57
N ILE A 108 15.89 -2.95 7.95
CA ILE A 108 16.81 -3.21 6.83
C ILE A 108 17.90 -4.18 7.27
N GLU A 109 18.46 -3.99 8.47
CA GLU A 109 19.48 -4.87 9.03
C GLU A 109 18.97 -6.30 9.21
N SER A 110 17.72 -6.47 9.70
CA SER A 110 17.10 -7.80 9.85
C SER A 110 16.86 -8.49 8.50
N VAL A 111 16.51 -7.72 7.48
CA VAL A 111 16.32 -8.24 6.11
C VAL A 111 17.66 -8.68 5.53
N VAL A 112 18.69 -7.83 5.62
CA VAL A 112 20.05 -8.12 5.12
C VAL A 112 20.65 -9.35 5.84
N ALA A 113 20.45 -9.47 7.15
CA ALA A 113 20.93 -10.62 7.93
C ALA A 113 20.32 -11.96 7.45
N ASN A 114 19.12 -11.92 6.90
CA ASN A 114 18.40 -13.10 6.40
C ASN A 114 18.66 -13.42 4.91
N TYR A 115 19.51 -12.67 4.21
CA TYR A 115 19.84 -12.97 2.83
C TYR A 115 20.59 -14.30 2.72
N ASN A 116 20.17 -15.13 1.76
CA ASN A 116 20.88 -16.36 1.41
C ASN A 116 22.15 -16.06 0.59
N ASP A 117 22.97 -17.09 0.37
CA ASP A 117 24.27 -16.94 -0.31
C ASP A 117 24.12 -16.41 -1.76
N ALA A 118 23.10 -16.85 -2.49
CA ALA A 118 22.84 -16.37 -3.85
C ALA A 118 22.45 -14.89 -3.88
N GLN A 119 21.67 -14.44 -2.91
CA GLN A 119 21.32 -13.03 -2.76
C GLN A 119 22.56 -12.18 -2.43
N LYS A 120 23.41 -12.64 -1.50
CA LYS A 120 24.67 -11.97 -1.13
C LYS A 120 25.64 -11.90 -2.31
N GLU A 121 25.79 -12.98 -3.06
CA GLU A 121 26.62 -13.02 -4.27
C GLU A 121 26.11 -12.02 -5.32
N THR A 122 24.79 -11.97 -5.53
CA THR A 122 24.15 -11.03 -6.45
C THR A 122 24.43 -9.58 -6.04
N LEU A 123 24.20 -9.21 -4.77
CA LEU A 123 24.45 -7.87 -4.26
C LEU A 123 25.93 -7.48 -4.39
N ALA A 124 26.84 -8.40 -4.06
CA ALA A 124 28.28 -8.18 -4.24
C ALA A 124 28.65 -7.94 -5.72
N GLY A 125 27.99 -8.61 -6.66
CA GLY A 125 28.16 -8.38 -8.09
C GLY A 125 27.71 -7.00 -8.55
N TYR A 126 26.72 -6.40 -7.89
CA TYR A 126 26.26 -5.04 -8.13
C TYR A 126 26.99 -3.99 -7.29
N GLY A 127 27.77 -4.38 -6.28
CA GLY A 127 28.49 -3.47 -5.38
C GLY A 127 27.56 -2.71 -4.42
N ILE A 128 26.46 -3.34 -3.98
CA ILE A 128 25.45 -2.79 -3.09
C ILE A 128 25.23 -3.72 -1.89
N ASP A 129 24.71 -3.20 -0.79
CA ASP A 129 24.50 -3.95 0.45
C ASP A 129 23.08 -4.50 0.61
N ASN A 130 22.09 -3.89 -0.05
CA ASN A 130 20.72 -4.36 -0.04
C ASN A 130 19.99 -4.08 -1.37
N PHE A 131 18.94 -4.83 -1.67
CA PHE A 131 18.20 -4.71 -2.93
C PHE A 131 17.46 -3.37 -3.09
N THR A 132 17.21 -2.61 -2.03
CA THR A 132 16.55 -1.31 -2.15
C THR A 132 17.45 -0.27 -2.83
N GLU A 133 18.78 -0.45 -2.77
CA GLU A 133 19.76 0.42 -3.43
C GLU A 133 19.76 0.28 -4.96
N MET A 134 19.09 -0.75 -5.50
CA MET A 134 18.87 -0.88 -6.96
C MET A 134 17.80 0.10 -7.48
N PHE A 135 17.03 0.71 -6.59
CA PHE A 135 15.96 1.63 -6.95
C PHE A 135 16.36 3.06 -6.62
N PRO A 136 15.92 4.03 -7.43
CA PRO A 136 16.17 5.43 -7.12
C PRO A 136 15.56 5.82 -5.78
N SER A 137 16.23 6.69 -5.05
CA SER A 137 15.76 7.23 -3.79
C SER A 137 14.53 8.14 -3.97
N SER A 138 13.84 8.43 -2.87
CA SER A 138 12.75 9.40 -2.88
C SER A 138 13.19 10.80 -3.32
N GLU A 139 14.43 11.17 -3.00
CA GLU A 139 15.01 12.45 -3.39
C GLU A 139 15.28 12.52 -4.90
N GLU A 140 15.72 11.41 -5.50
CA GLU A 140 15.97 11.33 -6.94
C GLU A 140 14.67 11.32 -7.77
N LEU A 141 13.61 10.67 -7.27
CA LEU A 141 12.32 10.59 -7.96
C LEU A 141 11.51 11.88 -7.82
N GLY A 142 11.73 12.64 -6.75
CA GLY A 142 10.95 13.83 -6.43
C GLY A 142 9.50 13.53 -6.06
N ILE A 143 8.78 14.59 -5.72
CA ILE A 143 7.38 14.55 -5.32
C ILE A 143 6.49 14.91 -6.51
N SER A 144 5.41 14.16 -6.72
CA SER A 144 4.42 14.49 -7.76
C SER A 144 3.78 15.85 -7.48
N LYS A 145 3.84 16.76 -8.46
CA LYS A 145 3.30 18.12 -8.33
C LYS A 145 1.80 18.16 -7.99
N HIS A 146 1.06 17.14 -8.37
CA HIS A 146 -0.40 17.13 -8.27
C HIS A 146 -0.92 15.98 -7.39
N GLY A 147 -0.06 15.27 -6.67
CA GLY A 147 -0.46 14.19 -5.76
C GLY A 147 -1.35 13.14 -6.43
N GLN A 148 -2.54 12.92 -5.86
CA GLN A 148 -3.52 11.94 -6.33
C GLN A 148 -4.75 12.58 -7.00
N VAL A 149 -4.57 13.59 -7.83
CA VAL A 149 -5.70 14.27 -8.50
C VAL A 149 -6.60 13.31 -9.31
N TRP A 150 -6.06 12.16 -9.72
CA TRP A 150 -6.79 11.10 -10.43
C TRP A 150 -7.64 10.22 -9.51
N GLN A 151 -7.52 10.33 -8.18
CA GLN A 151 -8.38 9.62 -7.23
C GLN A 151 -9.64 10.43 -6.95
N TYR A 152 -10.66 10.19 -7.72
CA TYR A 152 -12.01 10.72 -7.51
C TYR A 152 -13.00 9.55 -7.42
N THR A 153 -14.11 9.78 -6.74
CA THR A 153 -15.17 8.80 -6.60
C THR A 153 -16.20 9.01 -7.70
N ILE A 154 -16.42 8.00 -8.51
CA ILE A 154 -17.54 7.96 -9.45
C ILE A 154 -18.76 7.42 -8.68
N PRO A 155 -19.88 8.17 -8.61
CA PRO A 155 -21.09 7.69 -7.95
C PRO A 155 -21.57 6.38 -8.61
N SER A 156 -21.86 5.38 -7.80
CA SER A 156 -22.20 4.02 -8.28
C SER A 156 -23.51 3.94 -9.08
N ASP A 157 -24.34 4.95 -8.95
CA ASP A 157 -25.64 5.10 -9.66
C ASP A 157 -25.56 6.01 -10.90
N SER A 158 -24.36 6.48 -11.27
CA SER A 158 -24.14 7.33 -12.44
C SER A 158 -24.06 6.53 -13.73
N ASP A 159 -24.44 7.16 -14.85
CA ASP A 159 -24.33 6.56 -16.17
C ASP A 159 -22.89 6.17 -16.53
N ILE A 160 -21.90 6.98 -16.10
CA ILE A 160 -20.48 6.70 -16.34
C ILE A 160 -19.98 5.49 -15.57
N SER A 161 -20.52 5.23 -14.37
CA SER A 161 -20.22 4.01 -13.61
C SER A 161 -20.69 2.75 -14.34
N ILE A 162 -21.86 2.81 -14.97
CA ILE A 162 -22.40 1.71 -15.77
C ILE A 162 -21.55 1.48 -17.03
N ILE A 163 -21.12 2.57 -17.70
CA ILE A 163 -20.24 2.49 -18.88
C ILE A 163 -18.89 1.89 -18.48
N GLN A 164 -18.31 2.36 -17.38
CA GLN A 164 -17.02 1.86 -16.86
C GLN A 164 -17.10 0.36 -16.60
N GLN A 165 -18.09 -0.09 -15.83
CA GLN A 165 -18.25 -1.51 -15.51
C GLN A 165 -18.37 -2.38 -16.77
N LYS A 166 -19.11 -1.90 -17.75
CA LYS A 166 -19.31 -2.59 -19.02
C LYS A 166 -18.03 -2.70 -19.85
N CYS A 167 -17.24 -1.64 -19.86
CA CYS A 167 -15.93 -1.62 -20.51
C CYS A 167 -14.94 -2.56 -19.79
N ASP A 168 -14.90 -2.51 -18.47
CA ASP A 168 -13.99 -3.32 -17.66
C ASP A 168 -14.28 -4.82 -17.80
N ASP A 169 -15.55 -5.22 -17.70
CA ASP A 169 -15.98 -6.61 -17.88
C ASP A 169 -15.62 -7.15 -19.28
N TYR A 170 -15.79 -6.32 -20.30
CA TYR A 170 -15.44 -6.68 -21.67
C TYR A 170 -13.92 -6.80 -21.87
N ILE A 171 -13.14 -5.81 -21.38
CA ILE A 171 -11.68 -5.78 -21.51
C ILE A 171 -11.06 -7.03 -20.87
N GLN A 172 -11.47 -7.41 -19.68
CA GLN A 172 -10.93 -8.59 -19.00
C GLN A 172 -11.04 -9.86 -19.83
N GLN A 173 -12.16 -10.04 -20.54
CA GLN A 173 -12.38 -11.20 -21.40
C GLN A 173 -11.68 -11.06 -22.75
N ALA A 174 -11.82 -9.93 -23.41
CA ALA A 174 -11.36 -9.71 -24.77
C ALA A 174 -9.84 -9.65 -24.89
N ILE A 175 -9.14 -9.00 -23.94
CA ILE A 175 -7.67 -8.94 -23.91
C ILE A 175 -7.10 -10.35 -23.67
N THR A 176 -7.67 -11.10 -22.74
CA THR A 176 -7.23 -12.49 -22.49
C THR A 176 -7.36 -13.35 -23.75
N GLN A 177 -8.48 -13.24 -24.47
CA GLN A 177 -8.68 -13.96 -25.73
C GLN A 177 -7.72 -13.53 -26.83
N ALA A 178 -7.43 -12.22 -26.94
CA ALA A 178 -6.47 -11.70 -27.91
C ALA A 178 -5.05 -12.20 -27.65
N ILE A 179 -4.62 -12.26 -26.38
CA ILE A 179 -3.28 -12.76 -25.99
C ILE A 179 -3.16 -14.27 -26.24
N LEU A 180 -4.19 -15.05 -25.94
CA LEU A 180 -4.21 -16.49 -26.13
C LEU A 180 -4.49 -16.91 -27.58
N GLY A 181 -4.85 -15.98 -28.45
CA GLY A 181 -5.13 -16.21 -29.86
C GLY A 181 -3.87 -16.44 -30.69
N LYS A 182 -4.07 -16.61 -32.00
CA LYS A 182 -2.93 -16.72 -32.93
C LYS A 182 -2.31 -15.33 -33.15
N PRO A 183 -0.97 -15.21 -33.18
CA PRO A 183 -0.32 -13.91 -33.43
C PRO A 183 -0.79 -13.19 -34.71
N ALA A 184 -1.12 -13.95 -35.77
CA ALA A 184 -1.60 -13.39 -37.03
C ALA A 184 -3.01 -12.76 -36.94
N ASP A 185 -3.79 -13.08 -35.91
CA ASP A 185 -5.15 -12.58 -35.71
C ASP A 185 -5.18 -11.42 -34.70
N PHE A 186 -4.06 -11.06 -34.08
CA PHE A 186 -4.00 -10.09 -33.00
C PHE A 186 -4.49 -8.70 -33.41
N ASP A 187 -4.02 -8.17 -34.54
CA ASP A 187 -4.39 -6.82 -35.00
C ASP A 187 -5.90 -6.72 -35.25
N LYS A 188 -6.50 -7.77 -35.83
CA LYS A 188 -7.94 -7.84 -36.04
C LYS A 188 -8.70 -7.90 -34.71
N ALA A 189 -8.23 -8.69 -33.76
CA ALA A 189 -8.84 -8.79 -32.42
C ALA A 189 -8.74 -7.45 -31.68
N TRP A 190 -7.61 -6.77 -31.79
CA TRP A 190 -7.40 -5.45 -31.21
C TRP A 190 -8.34 -4.38 -31.79
N ASP A 191 -8.46 -4.33 -33.10
CA ASP A 191 -9.38 -3.42 -33.78
C ASP A 191 -10.85 -3.64 -33.35
N GLU A 192 -11.25 -4.91 -33.15
CA GLU A 192 -12.60 -5.25 -32.67
C GLU A 192 -12.79 -4.81 -31.22
N ILE A 193 -11.77 -4.96 -30.37
CA ILE A 193 -11.80 -4.46 -28.99
C ILE A 193 -12.04 -2.95 -28.99
N GLN A 194 -11.26 -2.18 -29.75
CA GLN A 194 -11.41 -0.72 -29.82
C GLN A 194 -12.83 -0.30 -30.26
N LYS A 195 -13.35 -0.91 -31.34
CA LYS A 195 -14.70 -0.63 -31.84
C LYS A 195 -15.79 -0.93 -30.81
N THR A 196 -15.63 -2.03 -30.08
CA THR A 196 -16.61 -2.44 -29.07
C THR A 196 -16.60 -1.46 -27.89
N LEU A 197 -15.43 -1.03 -27.41
CA LEU A 197 -15.30 -0.04 -26.34
C LEU A 197 -15.95 1.30 -26.73
N VAL A 198 -15.73 1.76 -27.96
CA VAL A 198 -16.40 2.97 -28.47
C VAL A 198 -17.92 2.78 -28.48
N SER A 199 -18.41 1.60 -28.90
CA SER A 199 -19.86 1.29 -28.91
C SER A 199 -20.44 1.25 -27.47
N TYR A 200 -19.65 0.97 -26.47
CA TYR A 200 -20.05 0.98 -25.05
C TYR A 200 -20.03 2.37 -24.42
N GLY A 201 -19.44 3.37 -25.11
CA GLY A 201 -19.40 4.75 -24.67
C GLY A 201 -18.10 5.14 -23.97
N VAL A 202 -16.97 4.47 -24.26
CA VAL A 202 -15.67 4.78 -23.65
C VAL A 202 -15.25 6.24 -23.87
N ASP A 203 -15.63 6.85 -25.00
CA ASP A 203 -15.34 8.26 -25.28
C ASP A 203 -16.05 9.19 -24.28
N THR A 204 -17.33 8.95 -24.01
CA THR A 204 -18.09 9.68 -22.98
C THR A 204 -17.47 9.48 -21.59
N LEU A 205 -17.09 8.24 -21.24
CA LEU A 205 -16.39 7.95 -20.00
C LEU A 205 -15.10 8.79 -19.87
N ASN A 206 -14.28 8.83 -20.92
CA ASN A 206 -13.02 9.59 -20.93
C ASN A 206 -13.24 11.11 -20.81
N GLU A 207 -14.28 11.66 -21.43
CA GLU A 207 -14.64 13.07 -21.33
C GLU A 207 -15.03 13.43 -19.90
N GLU A 208 -15.90 12.67 -19.27
CA GLU A 208 -16.36 12.88 -17.90
C GLU A 208 -15.22 12.69 -16.87
N MET A 209 -14.42 11.64 -17.01
CA MET A 209 -13.24 11.43 -16.15
C MET A 209 -12.22 12.57 -16.30
N THR A 210 -12.07 13.11 -17.51
CA THR A 210 -11.21 14.27 -17.75
C THR A 210 -11.76 15.52 -17.08
N ALA A 211 -13.08 15.72 -17.07
CA ALA A 211 -13.73 16.83 -16.38
C ALA A 211 -13.52 16.73 -14.85
N LEU A 212 -13.75 15.57 -14.25
CA LEU A 212 -13.49 15.29 -12.84
C LEU A 212 -12.03 15.52 -12.45
N THR A 213 -11.10 15.11 -13.30
CA THR A 213 -9.67 15.33 -13.07
C THR A 213 -9.33 16.83 -13.08
N LYS A 214 -9.89 17.60 -14.00
CA LYS A 214 -9.68 19.05 -14.08
C LYS A 214 -10.25 19.78 -12.86
N GLU A 215 -11.46 19.44 -12.44
CA GLU A 215 -12.06 19.98 -11.23
C GLU A 215 -11.19 19.70 -10.00
N ARG A 216 -10.66 18.49 -9.87
CA ARG A 216 -9.78 18.15 -8.76
C ARG A 216 -8.42 18.86 -8.83
N LEU A 217 -7.89 19.10 -10.03
CA LEU A 217 -6.68 19.91 -10.21
C LEU A 217 -6.87 21.36 -9.76
N GLU A 218 -8.04 21.94 -9.98
CA GLU A 218 -8.37 23.28 -9.52
C GLU A 218 -8.38 23.32 -7.98
N LEU A 219 -9.07 22.37 -7.33
CA LEU A 219 -9.08 22.25 -5.86
C LEU A 219 -7.69 21.98 -5.26
N TRP A 220 -6.81 21.31 -6.00
CA TRP A 220 -5.46 20.99 -5.52
C TRP A 220 -4.52 22.20 -5.57
N ASN A 221 -4.83 23.18 -6.41
CA ASN A 221 -4.02 24.40 -6.59
C ASN A 221 -4.51 25.57 -5.72
N GLU A 222 -5.63 25.44 -5.00
CA GLU A 222 -6.12 26.39 -3.99
C GLU A 222 -5.37 26.23 -2.66
#